data_3fdd60907c17f4facc22909a3e74a403
#
_entry.id   3fdd60907c17f4facc22909a3e74a403
#
_cell.length_a   1.000
_cell.length_b   1.000
_cell.length_c   1.000
_cell.angle_alpha   90.00
_cell.angle_beta   90.00
_cell.angle_gamma   90.00
#
_symmetry.space_group_name_H-M   'P 1'
#
loop_
_entity.id
_entity.type
_entity.pdbx_description
1 polymer ?
#
loop_
_entity_poly.entity_id
_entity_poly.type
_entity_poly.pdbx_seq_one_letter_code
_entity_poly.pdbx_strand_id
1 'polypeptide(L)'
;MKLAEKLAAMSNEQATKEEVVTNEIVNFFVEKFETGEMMDAFEKSLGKQEICLRKKSIYLEFWIYVPGCFGTYFGLLGKEWKPENDHDYEHKGVNLKNIYKDVLHEIAELTKENFEEEGFEVKILPNEKNKRFETYVIEISW
;
A
#
# COMPACT_ATOMS: atom_id res chain seq x y z
N MET A 1 3.35 -34.05 23.00
CA MET A 1 2.80 -33.33 21.82
C MET A 1 3.37 -33.95 20.56
N LYS A 2 2.52 -34.26 19.63
CA LYS A 2 2.94 -34.79 18.32
C LYS A 2 3.63 -33.68 17.52
N LEU A 3 4.61 -34.05 16.70
CA LEU A 3 5.34 -33.07 15.86
C LEU A 3 4.41 -32.25 14.97
N ALA A 4 3.39 -32.89 14.37
CA ALA A 4 2.43 -32.19 13.52
C ALA A 4 1.67 -31.10 14.28
N GLU A 5 1.30 -31.33 15.52
CA GLU A 5 0.63 -30.34 16.37
C GLU A 5 1.56 -29.17 16.70
N LYS A 6 2.83 -29.48 16.98
CA LYS A 6 3.85 -28.45 17.23
C LYS A 6 4.08 -27.57 16.00
N LEU A 7 4.19 -28.19 14.82
CA LEU A 7 4.37 -27.46 13.59
C LEU A 7 3.14 -26.61 13.25
N ALA A 8 1.93 -27.12 13.49
CA ALA A 8 0.70 -26.35 13.30
C ALA A 8 0.66 -25.11 14.21
N ALA A 9 1.08 -25.26 15.47
CA ALA A 9 1.16 -24.14 16.41
C ALA A 9 2.18 -23.09 15.94
N MET A 10 3.34 -23.52 15.44
CA MET A 10 4.37 -22.61 14.92
C MET A 10 3.87 -21.88 13.65
N SER A 11 3.16 -22.58 12.77
CA SER A 11 2.57 -21.98 11.57
C SER A 11 1.54 -20.93 11.91
N ASN A 12 0.67 -21.19 12.89
CA ASN A 12 -0.34 -20.24 13.36
C ASN A 12 0.31 -19.01 14.01
N GLU A 13 1.38 -19.20 14.77
CA GLU A 13 2.12 -18.10 15.37
C GLU A 13 2.73 -17.18 14.30
N GLN A 14 3.34 -17.76 13.27
CA GLN A 14 3.91 -17.01 12.16
C GLN A 14 2.83 -16.26 11.37
N ALA A 15 1.69 -16.89 11.08
CA ALA A 15 0.57 -16.26 10.41
C ALA A 15 0.03 -15.07 11.21
N THR A 16 -0.04 -15.19 12.52
CA THR A 16 -0.46 -14.08 13.41
C THR A 16 0.51 -12.92 13.35
N LYS A 17 1.82 -13.17 13.36
CA LYS A 17 2.83 -12.11 13.23
C LYS A 17 2.71 -11.38 11.90
N GLU A 18 2.52 -12.11 10.81
CA GLU A 18 2.34 -11.53 9.47
C GLU A 18 1.09 -10.67 9.39
N GLU A 19 -0.01 -11.11 9.98
CA GLU A 19 -1.26 -10.36 10.04
C GLU A 19 -1.08 -9.05 10.83
N VAL A 20 -0.40 -9.09 11.97
CA VAL A 20 -0.14 -7.90 12.80
C VAL A 20 0.66 -6.86 12.02
N VAL A 21 1.73 -7.27 11.33
CA VAL A 21 2.56 -6.36 10.54
C VAL A 21 1.79 -5.82 9.33
N THR A 22 1.01 -6.67 8.65
CA THR A 22 0.15 -6.24 7.55
C THR A 22 -0.81 -5.14 8.01
N ASN A 23 -1.48 -5.35 9.13
CA ASN A 23 -2.41 -4.37 9.69
C ASN A 23 -1.71 -3.08 10.10
N GLU A 24 -0.50 -3.16 10.63
CA GLU A 24 0.29 -1.97 10.99
C GLU A 24 0.55 -1.10 9.76
N ILE A 25 0.96 -1.70 8.65
CA ILE A 25 1.25 -0.98 7.42
C ILE A 25 -0.02 -0.40 6.82
N VAL A 26 -1.09 -1.19 6.73
CA VAL A 26 -2.37 -0.75 6.20
C VAL A 26 -2.94 0.39 7.05
N ASN A 27 -2.87 0.29 8.36
CA ASN A 27 -3.35 1.33 9.27
C ASN A 27 -2.60 2.65 9.14
N PHE A 28 -1.32 2.60 8.78
CA PHE A 28 -0.58 3.81 8.45
C PHE A 28 -1.26 4.58 7.31
N PHE A 29 -1.70 3.90 6.27
CA PHE A 29 -2.41 4.53 5.14
C PHE A 29 -3.85 4.88 5.50
N VAL A 30 -4.53 4.06 6.28
CA VAL A 30 -5.88 4.36 6.79
C VAL A 30 -5.88 5.70 7.51
N GLU A 31 -4.90 5.94 8.37
CA GLU A 31 -4.76 7.20 9.09
C GLU A 31 -4.61 8.39 8.14
N LYS A 32 -3.87 8.23 7.04
CA LYS A 32 -3.70 9.30 6.04
C LYS A 32 -5.02 9.66 5.35
N PHE A 33 -5.91 8.70 5.15
CA PHE A 33 -7.26 8.98 4.63
C PHE A 33 -8.16 9.59 5.69
N GLU A 34 -8.15 9.07 6.90
CA GLU A 34 -9.01 9.56 8.00
C GLU A 34 -8.71 11.00 8.39
N THR A 35 -7.45 11.39 8.37
CA THR A 35 -7.03 12.77 8.70
C THR A 35 -7.25 13.75 7.56
N GLY A 36 -7.62 13.28 6.36
CA GLY A 36 -7.72 14.10 5.16
C GLY A 36 -6.39 14.42 4.50
N GLU A 37 -5.26 14.01 5.07
CA GLU A 37 -3.92 14.28 4.56
C GLU A 37 -3.73 13.74 3.13
N MET A 38 -4.25 12.55 2.83
CA MET A 38 -4.16 11.96 1.51
C MET A 38 -4.96 12.73 0.46
N MET A 39 -6.20 13.12 0.77
CA MET A 39 -7.05 13.87 -0.15
C MET A 39 -6.52 15.28 -0.38
N ASP A 40 -6.00 15.94 0.64
CA ASP A 40 -5.38 17.26 0.51
C ASP A 40 -4.14 17.21 -0.38
N ALA A 41 -3.32 16.19 -0.20
CA ALA A 41 -2.13 15.96 -1.02
C ALA A 41 -2.49 15.71 -2.49
N PHE A 42 -3.54 14.92 -2.72
CA PHE A 42 -4.07 14.63 -4.04
C PHE A 42 -4.54 15.91 -4.74
N GLU A 43 -5.33 16.71 -4.06
CA GLU A 43 -5.84 17.98 -4.57
C GLU A 43 -4.71 18.94 -4.96
N LYS A 44 -3.71 19.08 -4.11
CA LYS A 44 -2.53 19.90 -4.39
C LYS A 44 -1.74 19.41 -5.60
N SER A 45 -1.61 18.10 -5.74
CA SER A 45 -0.94 17.50 -6.88
C SER A 45 -1.65 17.80 -8.18
N LEU A 46 -2.97 17.63 -8.19
CA LEU A 46 -3.78 17.89 -9.37
C LEU A 46 -3.71 19.36 -9.81
N GLY A 47 -3.68 20.28 -8.86
CA GLY A 47 -3.57 21.71 -9.15
C GLY A 47 -2.32 22.08 -9.95
N LYS A 48 -1.29 21.23 -9.92
CA LYS A 48 -0.03 21.41 -10.66
C LYS A 48 0.04 20.61 -11.96
N GLN A 49 -0.98 19.78 -12.25
CA GLN A 49 -0.99 18.86 -13.39
C GLN A 49 -2.11 19.18 -14.36
N GLU A 50 -1.89 20.21 -15.15
CA GLU A 50 -2.86 20.69 -16.13
C GLU A 50 -3.35 19.62 -17.11
N ILE A 51 -2.46 18.72 -17.53
CA ILE A 51 -2.80 17.62 -18.43
C ILE A 51 -3.81 16.67 -17.78
N CYS A 52 -3.62 16.33 -16.52
CA CYS A 52 -4.55 15.46 -15.79
C CYS A 52 -5.91 16.13 -15.61
N LEU A 53 -5.93 17.43 -15.34
CA LEU A 53 -7.18 18.20 -15.26
C LEU A 53 -7.96 18.20 -16.57
N ARG A 54 -7.27 18.35 -17.70
CA ARG A 54 -7.90 18.28 -19.02
C ARG A 54 -8.45 16.89 -19.36
N LYS A 55 -7.70 15.86 -19.03
CA LYS A 55 -8.10 14.46 -19.29
C LYS A 55 -9.10 13.95 -18.28
N LYS A 56 -9.29 14.65 -17.16
CA LYS A 56 -10.12 14.24 -16.03
C LYS A 56 -9.74 12.88 -15.47
N SER A 57 -8.45 12.58 -15.46
CA SER A 57 -7.93 11.33 -14.92
C SER A 57 -6.48 11.45 -14.50
N ILE A 58 -6.12 10.62 -13.55
CA ILE A 58 -4.74 10.48 -13.07
C ILE A 58 -4.49 9.02 -12.71
N TYR A 59 -3.24 8.60 -12.88
CA TYR A 59 -2.78 7.28 -12.46
C TYR A 59 -1.95 7.40 -11.21
N LEU A 60 -2.24 6.55 -10.23
CA LEU A 60 -1.46 6.41 -9.01
C LEU A 60 -0.78 5.06 -9.00
N GLU A 61 0.47 5.05 -8.59
CA GLU A 61 1.21 3.82 -8.35
C GLU A 61 1.54 3.69 -6.87
N PHE A 62 1.30 2.50 -6.33
CA PHE A 62 1.82 2.11 -5.03
C PHE A 62 3.03 1.23 -5.25
N TRP A 63 4.07 1.44 -4.48
CA TRP A 63 5.32 0.73 -4.66
C TRP A 63 5.92 0.29 -3.32
N ILE A 64 6.74 -0.74 -3.42
CA ILE A 64 7.61 -1.15 -2.33
C ILE A 64 9.01 -0.76 -2.73
N TYR A 65 9.65 0.03 -1.90
CA TYR A 65 11.05 0.40 -2.11
C TYR A 65 11.98 -0.62 -1.48
N VAL A 66 13.13 -0.83 -2.11
CA VAL A 66 14.24 -1.54 -1.51
C VAL A 66 14.97 -0.55 -0.60
N PRO A 67 15.11 -0.80 0.71
CA PRO A 67 14.90 -2.04 1.46
C PRO A 67 13.55 -2.24 2.17
N GLY A 68 12.43 -2.13 1.48
CA GLY A 68 11.16 -2.58 2.03
C GLY A 68 10.28 -1.51 2.67
N CYS A 69 10.34 -0.27 2.23
CA CYS A 69 9.36 0.73 2.60
C CYS A 69 8.19 0.75 1.61
N PHE A 70 7.01 1.08 2.12
CA PHE A 70 5.80 1.23 1.33
C PHE A 70 5.48 2.71 1.17
N GLY A 71 5.12 3.12 -0.02
CA GLY A 71 4.79 4.50 -0.28
C GLY A 71 3.83 4.69 -1.44
N THR A 72 3.48 5.94 -1.71
CA THR A 72 2.65 6.30 -2.83
C THR A 72 3.42 7.19 -3.80
N TYR A 73 3.14 7.03 -5.08
CA TYR A 73 3.77 7.82 -6.14
C TYR A 73 3.37 9.29 -6.11
N PHE A 74 2.40 9.68 -5.33
CA PHE A 74 2.07 11.09 -5.14
C PHE A 74 3.27 11.93 -4.72
N GLY A 75 4.28 11.32 -4.13
CA GLY A 75 5.44 12.05 -3.62
C GLY A 75 5.12 13.16 -2.63
N LEU A 76 3.86 13.24 -2.24
CA LEU A 76 3.31 14.41 -1.62
C LEU A 76 3.28 14.35 -0.13
N LEU A 77 3.15 13.17 0.40
CA LEU A 77 3.11 13.03 1.83
C LEU A 77 4.50 13.16 2.43
N GLY A 78 5.55 12.90 1.64
CA GLY A 78 6.92 12.90 2.15
C GLY A 78 7.10 11.91 3.30
N LYS A 79 6.05 11.12 3.55
CA LYS A 79 5.99 10.16 4.65
C LYS A 79 5.79 8.77 4.07
N GLU A 80 6.78 7.95 4.29
CA GLU A 80 6.78 6.56 3.90
C GLU A 80 6.74 5.70 5.16
N TRP A 81 6.03 4.60 5.09
CA TRP A 81 6.16 3.61 6.13
C TRP A 81 7.51 2.89 5.96
N LYS A 82 8.29 2.79 7.03
CA LYS A 82 9.60 2.14 7.01
C LYS A 82 9.66 1.02 8.05
N PRO A 83 10.37 -0.07 7.75
CA PRO A 83 10.57 -1.13 8.72
C PRO A 83 11.48 -0.69 9.87
N GLU A 84 11.34 -1.34 11.01
CA GLU A 84 12.19 -1.13 12.17
C GLU A 84 13.66 -1.50 11.87
N ASN A 85 13.88 -2.51 11.05
CA ASN A 85 15.18 -2.99 10.65
C ASN A 85 15.31 -3.01 9.11
N ASP A 86 16.13 -2.13 8.57
CA ASP A 86 16.37 -2.02 7.12
C ASP A 86 17.20 -3.16 6.56
N HIS A 87 17.87 -3.92 7.42
CA HIS A 87 18.64 -5.08 7.01
C HIS A 87 17.67 -6.25 6.80
N ASP A 88 17.79 -6.95 5.71
CA ASP A 88 17.02 -8.17 5.39
C ASP A 88 15.50 -7.99 5.22
N TYR A 89 15.01 -6.77 5.09
CA TYR A 89 13.57 -6.50 4.89
C TYR A 89 12.68 -7.06 5.99
N GLU A 90 13.20 -7.11 7.22
CA GLU A 90 12.45 -7.60 8.37
C GLU A 90 11.85 -6.48 9.21
N HIS A 91 10.64 -6.76 9.70
CA HIS A 91 9.97 -5.92 10.67
C HIS A 91 9.24 -6.81 11.67
N LYS A 92 9.59 -6.68 12.94
CA LYS A 92 8.99 -7.47 14.04
C LYS A 92 8.99 -8.98 13.77
N GLY A 93 10.09 -9.48 13.21
CA GLY A 93 10.25 -10.89 12.91
C GLY A 93 9.55 -11.36 11.65
N VAL A 94 9.03 -10.45 10.83
CA VAL A 94 8.34 -10.75 9.58
C VAL A 94 9.18 -10.30 8.40
N ASN A 95 9.41 -11.18 7.42
CA ASN A 95 10.00 -10.82 6.16
C ASN A 95 8.92 -10.14 5.29
N LEU A 96 9.12 -8.86 4.99
CA LEU A 96 8.13 -8.06 4.25
C LEU A 96 7.83 -8.59 2.86
N LYS A 97 8.77 -9.33 2.26
CA LYS A 97 8.54 -9.97 0.95
C LYS A 97 7.40 -10.98 0.98
N ASN A 98 7.13 -11.57 2.13
CA ASN A 98 6.09 -12.58 2.28
C ASN A 98 4.68 -11.97 2.37
N ILE A 99 4.59 -10.71 2.70
CA ILE A 99 3.30 -10.02 2.90
C ILE A 99 3.04 -8.87 1.92
N TYR A 100 4.02 -8.52 1.06
CA TYR A 100 3.89 -7.32 0.26
C TYR A 100 2.69 -7.33 -0.70
N LYS A 101 2.36 -8.48 -1.27
CA LYS A 101 1.20 -8.60 -2.17
C LYS A 101 -0.11 -8.29 -1.45
N ASP A 102 -0.29 -8.88 -0.27
CA ASP A 102 -1.49 -8.67 0.52
C ASP A 102 -1.61 -7.24 0.99
N VAL A 103 -0.49 -6.64 1.42
CA VAL A 103 -0.43 -5.24 1.84
C VAL A 103 -0.81 -4.33 0.68
N LEU A 104 -0.20 -4.51 -0.49
CA LEU A 104 -0.50 -3.68 -1.66
C LEU A 104 -1.95 -3.82 -2.10
N HIS A 105 -2.48 -5.04 -2.09
CA HIS A 105 -3.88 -5.28 -2.42
C HIS A 105 -4.81 -4.53 -1.48
N GLU A 106 -4.58 -4.62 -0.18
CA GLU A 106 -5.40 -3.92 0.81
C GLU A 106 -5.31 -2.40 0.69
N ILE A 107 -4.11 -1.86 0.44
CA ILE A 107 -3.93 -0.42 0.23
C ILE A 107 -4.65 0.03 -1.05
N ALA A 108 -4.60 -0.76 -2.12
CA ALA A 108 -5.30 -0.46 -3.36
C ALA A 108 -6.83 -0.41 -3.15
N GLU A 109 -7.37 -1.40 -2.45
CA GLU A 109 -8.81 -1.45 -2.13
C GLU A 109 -9.23 -0.28 -1.23
N LEU A 110 -8.42 0.04 -0.22
CA LEU A 110 -8.63 1.18 0.66
C LEU A 110 -8.66 2.48 -0.12
N THR A 111 -7.74 2.66 -1.04
CA THR A 111 -7.66 3.85 -1.89
C THR A 111 -8.90 3.96 -2.78
N LYS A 112 -9.29 2.86 -3.41
CA LYS A 112 -10.50 2.81 -4.23
C LYS A 112 -11.73 3.22 -3.44
N GLU A 113 -11.93 2.64 -2.27
CA GLU A 113 -13.08 2.92 -1.42
C GLU A 113 -13.16 4.40 -1.04
N ASN A 114 -12.04 4.97 -0.60
CA ASN A 114 -12.01 6.37 -0.17
C ASN A 114 -12.23 7.36 -1.33
N PHE A 115 -11.65 7.10 -2.49
CA PHE A 115 -11.85 7.97 -3.65
C PHE A 115 -13.26 7.83 -4.24
N GLU A 116 -13.84 6.63 -4.22
CA GLU A 116 -15.23 6.44 -4.67
C GLU A 116 -16.22 7.18 -3.77
N GLU A 117 -15.99 7.22 -2.46
CA GLU A 117 -16.80 8.03 -1.53
C GLU A 117 -16.77 9.51 -1.86
N GLU A 118 -15.67 10.01 -2.41
CA GLU A 118 -15.54 11.40 -2.86
C GLU A 118 -16.10 11.64 -4.27
N GLY A 119 -16.71 10.64 -4.88
CA GLY A 119 -17.37 10.76 -6.18
C GLY A 119 -16.51 10.42 -7.38
N PHE A 120 -15.30 9.90 -7.18
CA PHE A 120 -14.43 9.48 -8.27
C PHE A 120 -14.78 8.10 -8.80
N GLU A 121 -14.45 7.85 -10.05
CA GLU A 121 -14.44 6.51 -10.62
C GLU A 121 -13.02 5.96 -10.48
N VAL A 122 -12.88 4.76 -9.94
CA VAL A 122 -11.59 4.16 -9.64
C VAL A 122 -11.46 2.78 -10.24
N LYS A 123 -10.37 2.54 -10.96
CA LYS A 123 -10.02 1.23 -11.52
C LYS A 123 -8.66 0.81 -11.00
N ILE A 124 -8.57 -0.42 -10.51
CA ILE A 124 -7.33 -1.03 -10.07
C ILE A 124 -6.83 -1.93 -11.19
N LEU A 125 -5.64 -1.63 -11.72
CA LEU A 125 -5.04 -2.35 -12.82
C LEU A 125 -3.70 -2.95 -12.39
N PRO A 126 -3.37 -4.18 -12.83
CA PRO A 126 -2.03 -4.71 -12.59
C PRO A 126 -1.01 -3.91 -13.38
N ASN A 127 0.13 -3.62 -12.76
CA ASN A 127 1.22 -2.92 -13.46
C ASN A 127 2.12 -3.93 -14.16
N GLU A 128 1.85 -4.19 -15.42
CA GLU A 128 2.60 -5.15 -16.23
C GLU A 128 3.98 -4.64 -16.66
N LYS A 129 4.22 -3.32 -16.57
CA LYS A 129 5.48 -2.71 -17.01
C LYS A 129 6.62 -2.93 -16.04
N ASN A 130 6.32 -3.19 -14.79
CA ASN A 130 7.34 -3.40 -13.77
C ASN A 130 7.46 -4.88 -13.41
N LYS A 131 8.39 -5.57 -14.07
CA LYS A 131 8.62 -7.00 -13.85
C LYS A 131 9.34 -7.32 -12.54
N ARG A 132 9.91 -6.32 -11.87
CA ARG A 132 10.63 -6.51 -10.61
C ARG A 132 9.73 -6.51 -9.39
N PHE A 133 8.62 -5.78 -9.47
CA PHE A 133 7.70 -5.61 -8.36
C PHE A 133 6.28 -5.76 -8.88
N GLU A 134 5.50 -6.56 -8.19
CA GLU A 134 4.06 -6.56 -8.45
C GLU A 134 3.51 -5.28 -7.82
N THR A 135 3.16 -4.34 -8.66
CA THR A 135 2.56 -3.08 -8.24
C THR A 135 1.18 -2.96 -8.88
N TYR A 136 0.31 -2.19 -8.23
CA TYR A 136 -0.98 -1.84 -8.80
C TYR A 136 -0.93 -0.41 -9.31
N VAL A 137 -1.53 -0.20 -10.47
CA VAL A 137 -1.81 1.14 -10.96
C VAL A 137 -3.27 1.42 -10.70
N ILE A 138 -3.54 2.53 -10.07
CA ILE A 138 -4.90 2.96 -9.77
C ILE A 138 -5.23 4.13 -10.69
N GLU A 139 -6.22 3.94 -11.56
CA GLU A 139 -6.74 5.00 -12.40
C GLU A 139 -7.91 5.67 -11.69
N ILE A 140 -7.77 6.96 -11.44
CA ILE A 140 -8.80 7.78 -10.81
C ILE A 140 -9.30 8.79 -11.83
N SER A 141 -10.59 8.80 -12.07
CA SER A 141 -11.22 9.71 -13.03
C SER A 141 -12.45 10.41 -12.45
N TRP A 142 -12.81 11.53 -13.05
CA TRP A 142 -13.92 12.35 -12.59
C TRP A 142 -14.67 13.07 -13.71
#